data_eaa86a2dd47b22ecf2e1978d10dd298d
#
_entry.id   eaa86a2dd47b22ecf2e1978d10dd298d
#
_cell.length_a   1.000
_cell.length_b   1.000
_cell.length_c   1.000
_cell.angle_alpha   90.00
_cell.angle_beta   90.00
_cell.angle_gamma   90.00
#
_symmetry.space_group_name_H-M   'P 1'
#
loop_
_entity.id
_entity.type
_entity.pdbx_description
1 polymer ?
#
loop_
_entity_poly.entity_id
_entity_poly.type
_entity_poly.pdbx_seq_one_letter_code
_entity_poly.pdbx_strand_id
1 'polypeptide(L)'
;QILFHDIWSRPIPVIITSGTMSVRGDFSHFKRMTGLSFAALSRIMETSKPSPFDFQSNGLLYIPERMPFPNIWDDSYIQAVMAEILQIVSATYGHTLILFTSYWLMERVFYGLKEQLSDYPLVLMGRGRLDVISSFRRSGNGVLFASDSAGEGIDLAGDILSSLIVVKLPFPVPDPVMEYQ
;
A
#
# COMPACT_ATOMS: atom_id res chain seq x y z
N GLN A 1 -3.57 -27.85 1.45
CA GLN A 1 -3.36 -29.16 2.12
C GLN A 1 -1.90 -29.39 2.53
N ILE A 2 -0.92 -28.98 1.70
CA ILE A 2 0.53 -29.17 1.99
C ILE A 2 0.92 -28.52 3.30
N LEU A 3 0.62 -27.24 3.55
CA LEU A 3 0.93 -26.55 4.78
C LEU A 3 0.30 -27.19 6.03
N PHE A 4 -0.90 -27.79 5.88
CA PHE A 4 -1.52 -28.49 6.98
C PHE A 4 -0.68 -29.71 7.40
N HIS A 5 -0.24 -30.55 6.46
CA HIS A 5 0.55 -31.73 6.78
C HIS A 5 1.95 -31.38 7.28
N ASP A 6 2.58 -30.37 6.71
CA ASP A 6 3.97 -30.06 7.01
C ASP A 6 4.16 -29.22 8.28
N ILE A 7 3.17 -28.40 8.64
CA ILE A 7 3.26 -27.46 9.76
C ILE A 7 2.20 -27.76 10.82
N TRP A 8 0.91 -27.70 10.46
CA TRP A 8 -0.17 -27.66 11.44
C TRP A 8 -0.50 -29.01 12.06
N SER A 9 -0.14 -30.11 11.42
CA SER A 9 -0.32 -31.47 11.98
C SER A 9 0.73 -31.83 13.04
N ARG A 10 1.84 -31.10 13.09
CA ARG A 10 2.92 -31.36 14.04
C ARG A 10 2.53 -31.00 15.47
N PRO A 11 3.03 -31.72 16.48
CA PRO A 11 2.77 -31.42 17.90
C PRO A 11 3.72 -30.34 18.44
N ILE A 12 3.90 -29.26 17.68
CA ILE A 12 4.73 -28.11 18.08
C ILE A 12 3.85 -26.85 18.13
N PRO A 13 4.05 -25.98 19.12
CA PRO A 13 3.37 -24.70 19.16
C PRO A 13 3.91 -23.78 18.05
N VAL A 14 3.01 -23.08 17.35
CA VAL A 14 3.34 -22.10 16.33
C VAL A 14 2.64 -20.80 16.70
N ILE A 15 3.38 -19.69 16.71
CA ILE A 15 2.85 -18.35 16.94
C ILE A 15 3.01 -17.57 15.64
N ILE A 16 1.91 -16.97 15.16
CA ILE A 16 1.90 -16.14 13.98
C ILE A 16 1.40 -14.77 14.39
N THR A 17 2.09 -13.72 13.95
CA THR A 17 1.70 -12.32 14.21
C THR A 17 1.74 -11.51 12.92
N SER A 18 0.75 -10.67 12.72
CA SER A 18 0.69 -9.74 11.59
C SER A 18 -0.30 -8.62 11.89
N GLY A 19 -0.09 -7.45 11.32
CA GLY A 19 -1.04 -6.35 11.37
C GLY A 19 -2.26 -6.54 10.45
N THR A 20 -2.21 -7.50 9.51
CA THR A 20 -3.21 -7.67 8.44
C THR A 20 -3.83 -9.07 8.37
N MET A 21 -3.66 -9.87 9.42
CA MET A 21 -4.11 -11.27 9.46
C MET A 21 -5.62 -11.41 9.59
N SER A 22 -6.29 -10.44 10.17
CA SER A 22 -7.74 -10.45 10.36
C SER A 22 -8.41 -9.24 9.70
N VAL A 23 -9.64 -9.42 9.27
CA VAL A 23 -10.51 -8.33 8.81
C VAL A 23 -11.63 -8.17 9.84
N ARG A 24 -11.66 -7.05 10.55
CA ARG A 24 -12.64 -6.79 11.64
C ARG A 24 -12.64 -7.88 12.73
N GLY A 25 -11.48 -8.46 13.00
CA GLY A 25 -11.34 -9.56 13.98
C GLY A 25 -11.68 -10.95 13.43
N ASP A 26 -12.07 -11.08 12.18
CA ASP A 26 -12.33 -12.38 11.53
C ASP A 26 -11.06 -12.91 10.86
N PHE A 27 -10.61 -14.09 11.28
CA PHE A 27 -9.43 -14.80 10.77
C PHE A 27 -9.75 -15.85 9.70
N SER A 28 -11.01 -15.94 9.26
CA SER A 28 -11.46 -17.00 8.35
C SER A 28 -10.70 -17.04 7.03
N HIS A 29 -10.40 -15.87 6.46
CA HIS A 29 -9.62 -15.79 5.22
C HIS A 29 -8.21 -16.35 5.44
N PHE A 30 -7.51 -15.90 6.47
CA PHE A 30 -6.17 -16.38 6.79
C PHE A 30 -6.14 -17.89 7.05
N LYS A 31 -7.10 -18.43 7.80
CA LYS A 31 -7.21 -19.88 8.07
C LYS A 31 -7.40 -20.69 6.80
N ARG A 32 -8.21 -20.21 5.85
CA ARG A 32 -8.39 -20.86 4.55
C ARG A 32 -7.10 -20.87 3.74
N MET A 33 -6.45 -19.70 3.60
CA MET A 33 -5.24 -19.56 2.80
C MET A 33 -4.07 -20.39 3.31
N THR A 34 -3.96 -20.54 4.64
CA THR A 34 -2.87 -21.29 5.28
C THR A 34 -3.21 -22.75 5.58
N GLY A 35 -4.42 -23.20 5.31
CA GLY A 35 -4.88 -24.56 5.62
C GLY A 35 -5.16 -24.79 7.11
N LEU A 36 -5.13 -23.78 7.96
CA LEU A 36 -5.51 -23.88 9.36
C LEU A 36 -6.99 -24.26 9.55
N SER A 37 -7.83 -24.02 8.56
CA SER A 37 -9.24 -24.46 8.58
C SER A 37 -9.42 -25.99 8.71
N PHE A 38 -8.38 -26.78 8.40
CA PHE A 38 -8.40 -28.23 8.59
C PHE A 38 -7.96 -28.67 10.01
N ALA A 39 -7.44 -27.76 10.81
CA ALA A 39 -7.04 -28.05 12.19
C ALA A 39 -8.26 -28.05 13.13
N ALA A 40 -8.20 -28.86 14.20
CA ALA A 40 -9.23 -28.83 15.21
C ALA A 40 -9.28 -27.47 15.90
N LEU A 41 -10.46 -26.88 16.07
CA LEU A 41 -10.66 -25.57 16.69
C LEU A 41 -10.05 -25.47 18.10
N SER A 42 -10.04 -26.55 18.84
CA SER A 42 -9.44 -26.65 20.18
C SER A 42 -7.91 -26.44 20.19
N ARG A 43 -7.27 -26.50 19.03
CA ARG A 43 -5.83 -26.27 18.86
C ARG A 43 -5.48 -24.88 18.40
N ILE A 44 -6.47 -24.04 18.11
CA ILE A 44 -6.27 -22.70 17.57
C ILE A 44 -6.73 -21.68 18.61
N MET A 45 -5.84 -20.76 18.93
CA MET A 45 -6.15 -19.58 19.73
C MET A 45 -5.98 -18.35 18.86
N GLU A 46 -7.03 -17.54 18.76
CA GLU A 46 -7.07 -16.31 17.97
C GLU A 46 -7.19 -15.12 18.91
N THR A 47 -6.40 -14.09 18.65
CA THR A 47 -6.53 -12.83 19.38
C THR A 47 -6.30 -11.66 18.45
N SER A 48 -7.12 -10.63 18.57
CA SER A 48 -6.96 -9.37 17.88
C SER A 48 -6.88 -8.25 18.90
N LYS A 49 -6.00 -7.30 18.67
CA LYS A 49 -5.87 -6.09 19.48
C LYS A 49 -6.24 -4.88 18.62
N PRO A 50 -6.98 -3.91 19.14
CA PRO A 50 -7.23 -2.66 18.43
C PRO A 50 -5.92 -1.93 18.19
N SER A 51 -5.90 -1.11 17.13
CA SER A 51 -4.79 -0.20 16.90
C SER A 51 -4.64 0.78 18.08
N PRO A 52 -3.41 1.06 18.54
CA PRO A 52 -3.18 2.12 19.52
C PRO A 52 -3.34 3.53 18.95
N PHE A 53 -3.44 3.67 17.63
CA PHE A 53 -3.55 4.95 16.95
C PHE A 53 -5.01 5.39 16.82
N ASP A 54 -5.29 6.64 17.17
CA ASP A 54 -6.59 7.27 16.95
C ASP A 54 -6.69 7.79 15.51
N PHE A 55 -7.07 6.91 14.60
CA PHE A 55 -7.26 7.28 13.19
C PHE A 55 -8.48 8.17 12.96
N GLN A 56 -9.45 8.18 13.88
CA GLN A 56 -10.66 9.01 13.73
C GLN A 56 -10.35 10.49 13.91
N SER A 57 -9.48 10.79 14.87
CA SER A 57 -9.09 12.17 15.14
C SER A 57 -7.90 12.67 14.32
N ASN A 58 -7.00 11.75 13.92
CA ASN A 58 -5.72 12.09 13.29
C ASN A 58 -5.59 11.67 11.82
N GLY A 59 -6.62 11.04 11.25
CA GLY A 59 -6.61 10.58 9.87
C GLY A 59 -7.71 11.22 9.03
N LEU A 60 -7.39 11.60 7.80
CA LEU A 60 -8.35 12.02 6.78
C LEU A 60 -8.29 11.04 5.60
N LEU A 61 -9.40 10.38 5.31
CA LEU A 61 -9.54 9.60 4.08
C LEU A 61 -10.21 10.47 3.01
N TYR A 62 -9.46 10.79 1.95
CA TYR A 62 -9.96 11.50 0.79
C TYR A 62 -10.18 10.53 -0.37
N ILE A 63 -11.36 10.54 -0.95
CA ILE A 63 -11.72 9.75 -2.14
C ILE A 63 -12.35 10.71 -3.15
N PRO A 64 -11.73 10.93 -4.34
CA PRO A 64 -12.30 11.78 -5.37
C PRO A 64 -13.64 11.23 -5.88
N GLU A 65 -14.68 12.07 -5.95
CA GLU A 65 -16.00 11.62 -6.42
C GLU A 65 -16.06 11.37 -7.92
N ARG A 66 -15.24 12.08 -8.70
CA ARG A 66 -15.33 12.12 -10.17
C ARG A 66 -13.99 11.79 -10.80
N MET A 67 -13.63 10.53 -10.79
CA MET A 67 -12.47 10.05 -11.52
C MET A 67 -12.93 9.27 -12.77
N PRO A 68 -12.28 9.46 -13.93
CA PRO A 68 -12.46 8.56 -15.06
C PRO A 68 -12.12 7.11 -14.68
N PHE A 69 -12.68 6.15 -15.43
CA PHE A 69 -12.36 4.74 -15.20
C PHE A 69 -10.84 4.50 -15.32
N PRO A 70 -10.22 3.77 -14.39
CA PRO A 70 -8.78 3.55 -14.37
C PRO A 70 -8.27 2.84 -15.63
N ASN A 71 -7.74 3.60 -16.56
CA ASN A 71 -7.12 3.12 -17.79
C ASN A 71 -5.81 3.88 -18.02
N ILE A 72 -4.67 3.18 -17.95
CA ILE A 72 -3.35 3.79 -18.11
C ILE A 72 -3.09 4.32 -19.53
N TRP A 73 -3.89 3.90 -20.52
CA TRP A 73 -3.80 4.34 -21.92
C TRP A 73 -4.74 5.52 -22.24
N ASP A 74 -5.58 5.92 -21.28
CA ASP A 74 -6.51 7.04 -21.43
C ASP A 74 -5.90 8.32 -20.86
N ASP A 75 -5.66 9.30 -21.71
CA ASP A 75 -5.10 10.59 -21.32
C ASP A 75 -6.01 11.33 -20.34
N SER A 76 -7.34 11.18 -20.45
CA SER A 76 -8.29 11.82 -19.53
C SER A 76 -8.10 11.31 -18.10
N TYR A 77 -7.89 10.01 -17.93
CA TYR A 77 -7.58 9.42 -16.64
C TYR A 77 -6.24 9.92 -16.08
N ILE A 78 -5.21 9.96 -16.92
CA ILE A 78 -3.87 10.42 -16.50
C ILE A 78 -3.89 11.88 -16.09
N GLN A 79 -4.58 12.74 -16.83
CA GLN A 79 -4.73 14.16 -16.48
C GLN A 79 -5.50 14.33 -15.16
N ALA A 80 -6.57 13.56 -14.94
CA ALA A 80 -7.31 13.58 -13.70
C ALA A 80 -6.43 13.15 -12.51
N VAL A 81 -5.64 12.07 -12.66
CA VAL A 81 -4.67 11.63 -11.64
C VAL A 81 -3.65 12.73 -11.33
N MET A 82 -3.09 13.39 -12.35
CA MET A 82 -2.14 14.48 -12.14
C MET A 82 -2.78 15.67 -11.43
N ALA A 83 -4.01 16.03 -11.78
CA ALA A 83 -4.72 17.14 -11.15
C ALA A 83 -4.97 16.87 -9.65
N GLU A 84 -5.42 15.66 -9.29
CA GLU A 84 -5.63 15.26 -7.90
C GLU A 84 -4.32 15.25 -7.10
N ILE A 85 -3.25 14.70 -7.67
CA ILE A 85 -1.92 14.69 -7.03
C ILE A 85 -1.45 16.12 -6.78
N LEU A 86 -1.55 17.01 -7.76
CA LEU A 86 -1.13 18.40 -7.63
C LEU A 86 -1.90 19.11 -6.51
N GLN A 87 -3.22 18.91 -6.44
CA GLN A 87 -4.07 19.50 -5.41
C GLN A 87 -3.67 18.98 -4.01
N ILE A 88 -3.49 17.67 -3.85
CA ILE A 88 -3.16 17.06 -2.54
C ILE A 88 -1.76 17.50 -2.11
N VAL A 89 -0.75 17.40 -2.98
CA VAL A 89 0.63 17.79 -2.66
C VAL A 89 0.72 19.26 -2.28
N SER A 90 -0.01 20.14 -2.96
CA SER A 90 -0.07 21.55 -2.62
C SER A 90 -0.72 21.81 -1.25
N ALA A 91 -1.80 21.09 -0.95
CA ALA A 91 -2.51 21.19 0.33
C ALA A 91 -1.70 20.64 1.52
N THR A 92 -0.84 19.66 1.28
CA THR A 92 0.01 19.02 2.30
C THR A 92 1.44 19.60 2.35
N TYR A 93 1.75 20.59 1.51
CA TYR A 93 3.08 21.20 1.39
C TYR A 93 4.20 20.19 1.09
N GLY A 94 3.93 19.21 0.24
CA GLY A 94 4.79 18.06 0.01
C GLY A 94 4.50 16.93 1.00
N HIS A 95 5.53 16.42 1.69
CA HIS A 95 5.41 15.34 2.69
C HIS A 95 4.59 14.13 2.22
N THR A 96 4.70 13.79 0.92
CA THR A 96 3.77 12.89 0.23
C THR A 96 4.49 11.67 -0.34
N LEU A 97 3.93 10.49 -0.09
CA LEU A 97 4.24 9.24 -0.81
C LEU A 97 3.10 8.92 -1.78
N ILE A 98 3.44 8.67 -3.03
CA ILE A 98 2.48 8.31 -4.07
C ILE A 98 2.77 6.88 -4.55
N LEU A 99 1.82 5.97 -4.37
CA LEU A 99 1.94 4.57 -4.75
C LEU A 99 1.22 4.29 -6.08
N PHE A 100 1.95 3.66 -6.98
CA PHE A 100 1.48 3.26 -8.31
C PHE A 100 1.56 1.74 -8.49
N THR A 101 0.59 1.16 -9.15
CA THR A 101 0.62 -0.25 -9.57
C THR A 101 1.32 -0.46 -10.92
N SER A 102 1.75 0.62 -11.60
CA SER A 102 2.39 0.60 -12.91
C SER A 102 3.56 1.57 -12.96
N TYR A 103 4.76 1.07 -13.29
CA TYR A 103 5.95 1.90 -13.49
C TYR A 103 5.77 2.91 -14.63
N TRP A 104 5.13 2.49 -15.71
CA TRP A 104 4.87 3.35 -16.85
C TRP A 104 4.00 4.56 -16.47
N LEU A 105 2.90 4.33 -15.72
CA LEU A 105 2.04 5.41 -15.26
C LEU A 105 2.79 6.31 -14.27
N MET A 106 3.56 5.72 -13.36
CA MET A 106 4.38 6.45 -12.39
C MET A 106 5.35 7.42 -13.08
N GLU A 107 6.12 6.95 -14.04
CA GLU A 107 7.07 7.78 -14.80
C GLU A 107 6.34 8.88 -15.58
N ARG A 108 5.25 8.54 -16.26
CA ARG A 108 4.47 9.51 -17.03
C ARG A 108 3.91 10.62 -16.16
N VAL A 109 3.35 10.29 -15.01
CA VAL A 109 2.83 11.27 -14.04
C VAL A 109 3.98 12.10 -13.43
N PHE A 110 5.09 11.46 -13.06
CA PHE A 110 6.26 12.15 -12.55
C PHE A 110 6.78 13.22 -13.51
N TYR A 111 7.02 12.87 -14.78
CA TYR A 111 7.50 13.83 -15.77
C TYR A 111 6.45 14.89 -16.13
N GLY A 112 5.18 14.53 -16.10
CA GLY A 112 4.08 15.47 -16.33
C GLY A 112 3.90 16.51 -15.24
N LEU A 113 4.24 16.18 -13.99
CA LEU A 113 4.12 17.07 -12.84
C LEU A 113 5.42 17.78 -12.45
N LYS A 114 6.54 17.43 -13.04
CA LYS A 114 7.87 17.88 -12.64
C LYS A 114 8.00 19.42 -12.59
N GLU A 115 7.44 20.11 -13.56
CA GLU A 115 7.48 21.57 -13.60
C GLU A 115 6.50 22.21 -12.61
N GLN A 116 5.30 21.63 -12.47
CA GLN A 116 4.24 22.15 -11.61
C GLN A 116 4.53 21.93 -10.12
N LEU A 117 5.33 20.91 -9.79
CA LEU A 117 5.79 20.60 -8.44
C LEU A 117 7.25 21.01 -8.18
N SER A 118 7.79 21.95 -8.95
CA SER A 118 9.19 22.39 -8.86
C SER A 118 9.57 22.96 -7.49
N ASP A 119 8.62 23.42 -6.70
CA ASP A 119 8.82 23.93 -5.35
C ASP A 119 9.11 22.82 -4.32
N TYR A 120 8.93 21.55 -4.69
CA TYR A 120 9.14 20.41 -3.83
C TYR A 120 10.27 19.52 -4.35
N PRO A 121 11.10 18.93 -3.47
CA PRO A 121 12.03 17.89 -3.86
C PRO A 121 11.30 16.65 -4.38
N LEU A 122 11.39 16.38 -5.67
CA LEU A 122 10.76 15.21 -6.29
C LEU A 122 11.72 14.04 -6.31
N VAL A 123 11.28 12.90 -5.83
CA VAL A 123 12.04 11.66 -5.75
C VAL A 123 11.30 10.56 -6.49
N LEU A 124 11.95 9.95 -7.49
CA LEU A 124 11.40 8.84 -8.26
C LEU A 124 12.10 7.53 -7.85
N MET A 125 11.32 6.58 -7.33
CA MET A 125 11.84 5.29 -6.91
C MET A 125 11.86 4.31 -8.08
N GLY A 126 13.04 4.14 -8.68
CA GLY A 126 13.28 3.10 -9.69
C GLY A 126 13.52 1.73 -9.06
N ARG A 127 13.60 0.69 -9.91
CA ARG A 127 13.91 -0.68 -9.45
C ARG A 127 15.27 -0.72 -8.74
N GLY A 128 15.29 -1.20 -7.49
CA GLY A 128 16.53 -1.52 -6.75
C GLY A 128 17.27 -0.36 -6.08
N ARG A 129 16.65 0.81 -5.89
CA ARG A 129 17.29 1.98 -5.27
C ARG A 129 16.89 2.17 -3.80
N LEU A 130 17.71 1.66 -2.89
CA LEU A 130 17.57 1.92 -1.45
C LEU A 130 18.03 3.33 -1.02
N ASP A 131 18.91 3.97 -1.81
CA ASP A 131 19.41 5.33 -1.58
C ASP A 131 18.31 6.42 -1.72
N VAL A 132 17.25 6.10 -2.46
CA VAL A 132 16.10 6.98 -2.72
C VAL A 132 15.37 7.36 -1.42
N ILE A 133 15.17 6.40 -0.52
CA ILE A 133 14.51 6.63 0.78
C ILE A 133 15.35 7.59 1.65
N SER A 134 16.67 7.42 1.66
CA SER A 134 17.56 8.32 2.36
C SER A 134 17.53 9.74 1.79
N SER A 135 17.39 9.87 0.46
CA SER A 135 17.23 11.16 -0.22
C SER A 135 15.89 11.81 0.12
N PHE A 136 14.81 11.03 0.12
CA PHE A 136 13.48 11.50 0.54
C PHE A 136 13.49 11.98 2.00
N ARG A 137 14.10 11.20 2.92
CA ARG A 137 14.23 11.63 4.33
C ARG A 137 14.98 12.94 4.49
N ARG A 138 16.03 13.17 3.70
CA ARG A 138 16.81 14.43 3.77
C ARG A 138 16.09 15.62 3.13
N SER A 139 15.13 15.38 2.27
CA SER A 139 14.40 16.45 1.57
C SER A 139 13.47 17.25 2.47
N GLY A 140 13.08 16.71 3.62
CA GLY A 140 12.15 17.33 4.56
C GLY A 140 10.71 17.28 4.10
N ASN A 141 10.36 18.01 3.04
CA ASN A 141 9.00 18.10 2.47
C ASN A 141 8.89 17.54 1.06
N GLY A 142 9.64 16.51 0.75
CA GLY A 142 9.66 15.91 -0.59
C GLY A 142 8.37 15.21 -0.99
N VAL A 143 8.31 14.85 -2.28
CA VAL A 143 7.28 14.01 -2.86
C VAL A 143 7.94 12.77 -3.46
N LEU A 144 7.60 11.59 -2.92
CA LEU A 144 8.15 10.31 -3.34
C LEU A 144 7.15 9.58 -4.23
N PHE A 145 7.56 9.31 -5.46
CA PHE A 145 6.83 8.47 -6.41
C PHE A 145 7.39 7.06 -6.33
N ALA A 146 6.57 6.09 -5.95
CA ALA A 146 6.98 4.70 -5.77
C ALA A 146 5.99 3.72 -6.40
N SER A 147 6.49 2.55 -6.81
CA SER A 147 5.59 1.44 -7.16
C SER A 147 5.18 0.69 -5.91
N ASP A 148 4.03 0.02 -5.96
CA ASP A 148 3.46 -0.77 -4.86
C ASP A 148 4.47 -1.79 -4.30
N SER A 149 5.16 -2.51 -5.18
CA SER A 149 6.20 -3.47 -4.78
C SER A 149 7.42 -2.85 -4.09
N ALA A 150 7.64 -1.55 -4.28
CA ALA A 150 8.74 -0.81 -3.67
C ALA A 150 8.31 -0.10 -2.37
N GLY A 151 7.01 0.02 -2.14
CA GLY A 151 6.42 0.61 -0.93
C GLY A 151 6.43 -0.31 0.29
N GLU A 152 6.60 -1.62 0.09
CA GLU A 152 6.68 -2.57 1.20
C GLU A 152 7.96 -2.38 2.02
N GLY A 153 7.80 -2.26 3.35
CA GLY A 153 8.93 -2.12 4.27
C GLY A 153 9.55 -0.73 4.36
N ILE A 154 8.92 0.30 3.79
CA ILE A 154 9.33 1.68 4.00
C ILE A 154 8.83 2.14 5.37
N ASP A 155 9.76 2.41 6.27
CA ASP A 155 9.48 3.05 7.56
C ASP A 155 9.87 4.54 7.49
N LEU A 156 8.86 5.41 7.49
CA LEU A 156 9.00 6.85 7.45
C LEU A 156 8.30 7.45 8.67
N ALA A 157 9.05 7.54 9.76
CA ALA A 157 8.54 8.07 11.03
C ALA A 157 8.52 9.60 11.05
N GLY A 158 7.52 10.15 11.76
CA GLY A 158 7.40 11.60 12.00
C GLY A 158 6.80 12.37 10.83
N ASP A 159 7.06 13.68 10.81
CA ASP A 159 6.44 14.63 9.89
C ASP A 159 6.95 14.53 8.44
N ILE A 160 7.90 13.62 8.17
CA ILE A 160 8.43 13.42 6.81
C ILE A 160 7.35 12.92 5.86
N LEU A 161 6.42 12.12 6.36
CA LEU A 161 5.30 11.59 5.59
C LEU A 161 3.99 11.85 6.33
N SER A 162 3.22 12.80 5.86
CA SER A 162 1.88 13.11 6.36
C SER A 162 0.77 12.78 5.35
N SER A 163 1.12 12.53 4.09
CA SER A 163 0.17 12.23 3.01
C SER A 163 0.57 10.97 2.24
N LEU A 164 -0.38 10.05 2.07
CA LEU A 164 -0.25 8.86 1.26
C LEU A 164 -1.31 8.88 0.15
N ILE A 165 -0.87 8.86 -1.10
CA ILE A 165 -1.75 8.76 -2.27
C ILE A 165 -1.62 7.35 -2.84
N VAL A 166 -2.73 6.62 -2.94
CA VAL A 166 -2.81 5.33 -3.64
C VAL A 166 -3.57 5.55 -4.94
N VAL A 167 -2.85 5.58 -6.06
CA VAL A 167 -3.44 5.91 -7.38
C VAL A 167 -4.42 4.84 -7.84
N LYS A 168 -4.12 3.58 -7.53
CA LYS A 168 -4.99 2.44 -7.80
C LYS A 168 -4.74 1.36 -6.75
N LEU A 169 -5.81 0.76 -6.24
CA LEU A 169 -5.68 -0.38 -5.32
C LEU A 169 -5.08 -1.59 -6.06
N PRO A 170 -4.13 -2.31 -5.43
CA PRO A 170 -3.44 -3.44 -6.03
C PRO A 170 -4.32 -4.71 -5.96
N PHE A 171 -5.43 -4.71 -6.70
CA PHE A 171 -6.22 -5.92 -6.84
C PHE A 171 -5.43 -6.96 -7.65
N PRO A 172 -5.38 -8.22 -7.22
CA PRO A 172 -4.76 -9.27 -7.99
C PRO A 172 -5.48 -9.40 -9.34
N VAL A 173 -4.69 -9.64 -10.40
CA VAL A 173 -5.28 -10.00 -11.71
C VAL A 173 -5.96 -11.35 -11.53
N PRO A 174 -7.21 -11.52 -12.01
CA PRO A 174 -7.88 -12.82 -12.00
C PRO A 174 -6.97 -13.86 -12.66
N ASP A 175 -6.53 -14.83 -11.89
CA ASP A 175 -5.75 -15.99 -12.35
C ASP A 175 -6.64 -17.22 -12.19
N PRO A 176 -6.70 -18.15 -13.17
CA PRO A 176 -7.45 -19.38 -13.05
C PRO A 176 -7.16 -20.18 -11.77
N VAL A 177 -5.95 -20.03 -11.20
CA VAL A 177 -5.59 -20.65 -9.91
C VAL A 177 -6.26 -19.95 -8.72
N MET A 178 -6.54 -18.65 -8.83
CA MET A 178 -7.22 -17.87 -7.79
C MET A 178 -8.73 -18.05 -7.80
N GLU A 179 -9.34 -18.47 -8.92
CA GLU A 179 -10.78 -18.75 -9.02
C GLU A 179 -11.18 -20.06 -8.31
N TYR A 180 -10.22 -20.93 -7.98
CA TYR A 180 -10.45 -22.19 -7.27
C TYR A 180 -10.18 -22.09 -5.75
N GLN A 181 -9.92 -20.92 -5.21
CA GLN A 181 -9.73 -20.64 -3.77
C GLN A 181 -10.93 -19.91 -3.16
#